data_fcddb1f63df82bf036be91e3fcc6f7f3
#
_entry.id   fcddb1f63df82bf036be91e3fcc6f7f3
#
_cell.length_a   1.000
_cell.length_b   1.000
_cell.length_c   1.000
_cell.angle_alpha   90.00
_cell.angle_beta   90.00
_cell.angle_gamma   90.00
#
_symmetry.space_group_name_H-M   'P 1'
#
loop_
_entity.id
_entity.type
_entity.pdbx_description
1 polymer ?
#
loop_
_entity_poly.entity_id
_entity_poly.type
_entity_poly.pdbx_seq_one_letter_code
_entity_poly.pdbx_strand_id
1 'polypeptide(L)'
;MINFGVIGYGYWGPNVVRNLDSLEDAHVLAISDTSPSARARAHKAYPATRITDDATEVILSTDIDAVAIVTPVWTHFELAKAALENGKHVFVEKPFTSNTAQAEELINLAARNSLRIMVDHTFLFTAAVKKIKQLLHDGTLGKLYYYDSTRVNLGLFQHDVNVVWDLAPHDLSIIDHLIEQDPEEIVATGQTHLNGFEDVAFITLYFPDGVIAHVNVNWLSPVKVRTTLIGGAKKMLVWNDLEADEKVRIYDKGVQITSREGMYNLLVNYRSGDMWVPKLDQVEALRVELSYFVDCITQGQTPFNDGVAGLRVVRMLEAANRSLQQRGVAVPV
;
A
#
# COMPACT_ATOMS: atom_id res chain seq x y z
N MET A 1 -17.86 9.41 17.96
CA MET A 1 -17.27 8.06 18.21
C MET A 1 -17.82 7.13 17.16
N ILE A 2 -16.97 6.39 16.46
CA ILE A 2 -17.34 5.45 15.38
C ILE A 2 -17.22 4.02 15.92
N ASN A 3 -18.28 3.25 15.78
CA ASN A 3 -18.32 1.85 16.19
C ASN A 3 -17.87 0.93 15.06
N PHE A 4 -16.83 0.15 15.31
CA PHE A 4 -16.26 -0.77 14.35
C PHE A 4 -16.65 -2.22 14.60
N GLY A 5 -16.87 -2.95 13.51
CA GLY A 5 -16.79 -4.39 13.46
C GLY A 5 -15.53 -4.80 12.71
N VAL A 6 -14.80 -5.79 13.20
CA VAL A 6 -13.60 -6.31 12.53
C VAL A 6 -13.87 -7.73 12.04
N ILE A 7 -13.67 -7.96 10.75
CA ILE A 7 -13.83 -9.27 10.11
C ILE A 7 -12.43 -9.78 9.72
N GLY A 8 -11.99 -10.86 10.39
CA GLY A 8 -10.65 -11.42 10.28
C GLY A 8 -9.77 -11.05 11.48
N TYR A 9 -9.36 -12.06 12.24
CA TYR A 9 -8.45 -11.95 13.39
C TYR A 9 -7.24 -12.91 13.23
N GLY A 10 -6.76 -12.99 11.96
CA GLY A 10 -5.62 -13.82 11.56
C GLY A 10 -4.29 -13.22 12.00
N TYR A 11 -3.40 -12.96 11.02
CA TYR A 11 -2.07 -12.38 11.25
C TYR A 11 -2.12 -10.86 11.49
N TRP A 12 -2.87 -10.11 10.65
CA TRP A 12 -2.92 -8.65 10.70
C TRP A 12 -4.04 -8.10 11.58
N GLY A 13 -5.18 -8.82 11.69
CA GLY A 13 -6.34 -8.41 12.48
C GLY A 13 -6.05 -7.93 13.90
N PRO A 14 -5.19 -8.60 14.69
CA PRO A 14 -4.78 -8.13 16.01
C PRO A 14 -4.20 -6.72 16.03
N ASN A 15 -3.45 -6.33 14.96
CA ASN A 15 -2.89 -4.99 14.85
C ASN A 15 -3.98 -3.94 14.57
N VAL A 16 -4.93 -4.25 13.70
CA VAL A 16 -6.07 -3.37 13.39
C VAL A 16 -6.92 -3.16 14.64
N VAL A 17 -7.31 -4.23 15.32
CA VAL A 17 -8.11 -4.14 16.55
C VAL A 17 -7.39 -3.34 17.63
N ARG A 18 -6.12 -3.61 17.90
CA ARG A 18 -5.32 -2.88 18.90
C ARG A 18 -5.25 -1.39 18.61
N ASN A 19 -5.04 -1.02 17.35
CA ASN A 19 -4.95 0.37 16.97
C ASN A 19 -6.32 1.07 17.07
N LEU A 20 -7.41 0.44 16.60
CA LEU A 20 -8.77 0.99 16.75
C LEU A 20 -9.14 1.18 18.24
N ASP A 21 -8.86 0.18 19.08
CA ASP A 21 -9.16 0.23 20.53
C ASP A 21 -8.34 1.32 21.26
N SER A 22 -7.20 1.75 20.68
CA SER A 22 -6.37 2.81 21.22
C SER A 22 -6.81 4.23 20.83
N LEU A 23 -7.81 4.39 19.97
CA LEU A 23 -8.34 5.68 19.53
C LEU A 23 -9.50 6.11 20.43
N GLU A 24 -9.53 7.40 20.81
CA GLU A 24 -10.60 7.95 21.64
C GLU A 24 -11.95 8.02 20.91
N ASP A 25 -11.93 8.20 19.59
CA ASP A 25 -13.11 8.36 18.74
C ASP A 25 -13.54 7.09 18.00
N ALA A 26 -12.95 5.94 18.31
CA ALA A 26 -13.31 4.64 17.77
C ALA A 26 -13.59 3.62 18.89
N HIS A 27 -14.48 2.66 18.61
CA HIS A 27 -14.74 1.54 19.50
C HIS A 27 -14.99 0.25 18.74
N VAL A 28 -14.33 -0.86 19.14
CA VAL A 28 -14.50 -2.17 18.50
C VAL A 28 -15.61 -2.94 19.22
N LEU A 29 -16.81 -2.96 18.62
CA LEU A 29 -17.99 -3.64 19.19
C LEU A 29 -17.99 -5.15 18.92
N ALA A 30 -17.47 -5.58 17.79
CA ALA A 30 -17.50 -7.00 17.40
C ALA A 30 -16.26 -7.39 16.60
N ILE A 31 -15.83 -8.64 16.79
CA ILE A 31 -14.77 -9.28 16.00
C ILE A 31 -15.32 -10.61 15.48
N SER A 32 -15.21 -10.84 14.16
CA SER A 32 -15.56 -12.09 13.54
C SER A 32 -14.33 -12.78 12.94
N ASP A 33 -14.24 -14.10 13.14
CA ASP A 33 -13.25 -14.95 12.45
C ASP A 33 -13.78 -16.39 12.38
N THR A 34 -13.62 -17.06 11.26
CA THR A 34 -14.04 -18.45 11.07
C THR A 34 -13.20 -19.45 11.87
N SER A 35 -11.94 -19.09 12.22
CA SER A 35 -11.02 -19.92 12.99
C SER A 35 -11.34 -19.92 14.51
N PRO A 36 -11.64 -21.07 15.13
CA PRO A 36 -11.86 -21.13 16.58
C PRO A 36 -10.66 -20.65 17.39
N SER A 37 -9.44 -20.89 16.90
CA SER A 37 -8.21 -20.45 17.58
C SER A 37 -8.03 -18.92 17.52
N ALA A 38 -8.41 -18.29 16.41
CA ALA A 38 -8.40 -16.84 16.28
C ALA A 38 -9.43 -16.19 17.22
N ARG A 39 -10.67 -16.73 17.25
CA ARG A 39 -11.71 -16.27 18.18
C ARG A 39 -11.31 -16.41 19.64
N ALA A 40 -10.65 -17.53 20.02
CA ALA A 40 -10.17 -17.71 21.39
C ALA A 40 -9.08 -16.68 21.77
N ARG A 41 -8.19 -16.33 20.84
CA ARG A 41 -7.20 -15.25 21.06
C ARG A 41 -7.89 -13.89 21.20
N ALA A 42 -8.86 -13.59 20.33
CA ALA A 42 -9.62 -12.34 20.37
C ALA A 42 -10.38 -12.20 21.71
N HIS A 43 -11.10 -13.23 22.13
CA HIS A 43 -11.85 -13.22 23.39
C HIS A 43 -10.94 -13.04 24.63
N LYS A 44 -9.76 -13.66 24.59
CA LYS A 44 -8.77 -13.49 25.68
C LYS A 44 -8.24 -12.05 25.75
N ALA A 45 -8.00 -11.41 24.59
CA ALA A 45 -7.45 -10.05 24.53
C ALA A 45 -8.53 -8.98 24.79
N TYR A 46 -9.75 -9.23 24.34
CA TYR A 46 -10.89 -8.29 24.39
C TYR A 46 -12.13 -8.97 24.96
N PRO A 47 -12.18 -9.26 26.27
CA PRO A 47 -13.28 -10.04 26.87
C PRO A 47 -14.64 -9.34 26.87
N ALA A 48 -14.67 -8.01 26.70
CA ALA A 48 -15.90 -7.24 26.60
C ALA A 48 -16.43 -7.08 25.17
N THR A 49 -15.62 -7.41 24.15
CA THR A 49 -16.00 -7.32 22.74
C THR A 49 -16.78 -8.58 22.31
N ARG A 50 -17.83 -8.41 21.52
CA ARG A 50 -18.57 -9.55 20.96
C ARG A 50 -17.69 -10.31 19.96
N ILE A 51 -17.56 -11.64 20.16
CA ILE A 51 -16.79 -12.51 19.27
C ILE A 51 -17.74 -13.49 18.60
N THR A 52 -17.69 -13.59 17.27
CA THR A 52 -18.55 -14.48 16.47
C THR A 52 -17.77 -15.20 15.39
N ASP A 53 -18.32 -16.29 14.83
CA ASP A 53 -17.80 -16.94 13.61
C ASP A 53 -18.53 -16.52 12.33
N ASP A 54 -19.59 -15.75 12.46
CA ASP A 54 -20.38 -15.27 11.33
C ASP A 54 -20.13 -13.76 11.09
N ALA A 55 -19.52 -13.45 9.95
CA ALA A 55 -19.31 -12.07 9.51
C ALA A 55 -20.65 -11.33 9.27
N THR A 56 -21.72 -12.06 8.96
CA THR A 56 -23.07 -11.51 8.72
C THR A 56 -23.61 -10.82 9.96
N GLU A 57 -23.36 -11.37 11.15
CA GLU A 57 -23.77 -10.76 12.41
C GLU A 57 -23.11 -9.38 12.63
N VAL A 58 -21.86 -9.23 12.19
CA VAL A 58 -21.13 -7.96 12.26
C VAL A 58 -21.71 -6.96 11.26
N ILE A 59 -21.92 -7.40 10.01
CA ILE A 59 -22.39 -6.56 8.90
C ILE A 59 -23.82 -6.06 9.15
N LEU A 60 -24.72 -6.92 9.64
CA LEU A 60 -26.14 -6.59 9.88
C LEU A 60 -26.38 -5.83 11.20
N SER A 61 -25.39 -5.72 12.09
CA SER A 61 -25.55 -5.02 13.37
C SER A 61 -25.82 -3.53 13.14
N THR A 62 -26.92 -3.03 13.69
CA THR A 62 -27.31 -1.61 13.61
C THR A 62 -26.41 -0.68 14.43
N ASP A 63 -25.69 -1.23 15.39
CA ASP A 63 -24.82 -0.46 16.31
C ASP A 63 -23.42 -0.26 15.74
N ILE A 64 -23.09 -0.89 14.59
CA ILE A 64 -21.81 -0.77 13.90
C ILE A 64 -21.94 0.26 12.78
N ASP A 65 -21.01 1.22 12.72
CA ASP A 65 -20.95 2.27 11.71
C ASP A 65 -19.98 1.91 10.56
N ALA A 66 -18.90 1.20 10.88
CA ALA A 66 -17.84 0.84 9.94
C ALA A 66 -17.35 -0.59 10.14
N VAL A 67 -16.92 -1.23 9.06
CA VAL A 67 -16.36 -2.58 9.09
C VAL A 67 -14.91 -2.54 8.60
N ALA A 68 -14.00 -3.14 9.38
CA ALA A 68 -12.64 -3.41 8.96
C ALA A 68 -12.53 -4.87 8.47
N ILE A 69 -12.21 -5.05 7.19
CA ILE A 69 -12.09 -6.35 6.53
C ILE A 69 -10.61 -6.71 6.43
N VAL A 70 -10.18 -7.71 7.19
CA VAL A 70 -8.78 -8.12 7.37
C VAL A 70 -8.65 -9.63 7.10
N THR A 71 -9.18 -10.05 5.97
CA THR A 71 -9.32 -11.43 5.51
C THR A 71 -8.48 -11.65 4.25
N PRO A 72 -8.40 -12.85 3.68
CA PRO A 72 -7.77 -13.06 2.36
C PRO A 72 -8.48 -12.29 1.24
N VAL A 73 -7.72 -11.81 0.24
CA VAL A 73 -8.19 -10.91 -0.83
C VAL A 73 -9.42 -11.42 -1.58
N TRP A 74 -9.54 -12.74 -1.78
CA TRP A 74 -10.67 -13.34 -2.50
C TRP A 74 -12.01 -13.19 -1.77
N THR A 75 -12.01 -12.82 -0.49
CA THR A 75 -13.24 -12.53 0.29
C THR A 75 -13.57 -11.04 0.36
N HIS A 76 -12.63 -10.15 0.02
CA HIS A 76 -12.78 -8.70 0.20
C HIS A 76 -14.01 -8.16 -0.51
N PHE A 77 -14.23 -8.56 -1.76
CA PHE A 77 -15.33 -8.05 -2.57
C PHE A 77 -16.70 -8.35 -1.95
N GLU A 78 -16.98 -9.61 -1.62
CA GLU A 78 -18.28 -10.02 -1.09
C GLU A 78 -18.55 -9.38 0.28
N LEU A 79 -17.56 -9.35 1.16
CA LEU A 79 -17.70 -8.75 2.48
C LEU A 79 -17.85 -7.22 2.40
N ALA A 80 -17.07 -6.54 1.56
CA ALA A 80 -17.17 -5.10 1.38
C ALA A 80 -18.51 -4.71 0.73
N LYS A 81 -18.96 -5.47 -0.27
CA LYS A 81 -20.26 -5.27 -0.92
C LYS A 81 -21.40 -5.39 0.09
N ALA A 82 -21.42 -6.49 0.85
CA ALA A 82 -22.43 -6.68 1.87
C ALA A 82 -22.42 -5.57 2.94
N ALA A 83 -21.23 -5.13 3.37
CA ALA A 83 -21.09 -4.03 4.32
C ALA A 83 -21.65 -2.70 3.76
N LEU A 84 -21.29 -2.34 2.52
CA LEU A 84 -21.78 -1.13 1.85
C LEU A 84 -23.29 -1.18 1.60
N GLU A 85 -23.86 -2.34 1.22
CA GLU A 85 -25.31 -2.54 1.04
C GLU A 85 -26.08 -2.36 2.36
N ASN A 86 -25.42 -2.63 3.49
CA ASN A 86 -26.00 -2.46 4.83
C ASN A 86 -25.58 -1.14 5.52
N GLY A 87 -25.14 -0.14 4.74
CA GLY A 87 -24.89 1.21 5.24
C GLY A 87 -23.61 1.35 6.07
N LYS A 88 -22.62 0.44 5.92
CA LYS A 88 -21.36 0.49 6.67
C LYS A 88 -20.26 1.13 5.83
N HIS A 89 -19.46 2.01 6.45
CA HIS A 89 -18.17 2.42 5.93
C HIS A 89 -17.21 1.22 5.93
N VAL A 90 -16.26 1.17 4.99
CA VAL A 90 -15.37 0.01 4.81
C VAL A 90 -13.90 0.43 4.87
N PHE A 91 -13.18 -0.14 5.81
CA PHE A 91 -11.73 -0.26 5.79
C PHE A 91 -11.36 -1.66 5.32
N VAL A 92 -10.54 -1.80 4.29
CA VAL A 92 -10.22 -3.12 3.71
C VAL A 92 -8.73 -3.28 3.51
N GLU A 93 -8.21 -4.45 3.91
CA GLU A 93 -6.81 -4.83 3.71
C GLU A 93 -6.44 -4.85 2.22
N LYS A 94 -5.14 -4.58 1.95
CA LYS A 94 -4.58 -4.70 0.60
C LYS A 94 -4.48 -6.19 0.17
N PRO A 95 -4.54 -6.49 -1.11
CA PRO A 95 -5.02 -5.67 -2.23
C PRO A 95 -6.52 -5.40 -2.10
N PHE A 96 -6.97 -4.26 -2.60
CA PHE A 96 -8.38 -3.84 -2.44
C PHE A 96 -9.38 -4.93 -2.85
N THR A 97 -9.21 -5.47 -4.07
CA THR A 97 -10.03 -6.54 -4.65
C THR A 97 -9.16 -7.48 -5.47
N SER A 98 -9.72 -8.58 -5.93
CA SER A 98 -9.03 -9.55 -6.78
C SER A 98 -8.96 -9.13 -8.26
N ASN A 99 -9.75 -8.14 -8.69
CA ASN A 99 -9.76 -7.60 -10.05
C ASN A 99 -10.40 -6.21 -10.10
N THR A 100 -10.18 -5.52 -11.22
CA THR A 100 -10.67 -4.14 -11.44
C THR A 100 -12.18 -4.02 -11.46
N ALA A 101 -12.91 -4.98 -12.03
CA ALA A 101 -14.38 -4.93 -12.10
C ALA A 101 -15.01 -4.93 -10.70
N GLN A 102 -14.49 -5.74 -9.78
CA GLN A 102 -14.92 -5.75 -8.39
C GLN A 102 -14.66 -4.40 -7.70
N ALA A 103 -13.49 -3.80 -7.93
CA ALA A 103 -13.16 -2.49 -7.36
C ALA A 103 -14.13 -1.40 -7.86
N GLU A 104 -14.40 -1.36 -9.17
CA GLU A 104 -15.33 -0.41 -9.76
C GLU A 104 -16.75 -0.56 -9.22
N GLU A 105 -17.23 -1.79 -9.01
CA GLU A 105 -18.55 -2.06 -8.41
C GLU A 105 -18.62 -1.52 -6.99
N LEU A 106 -17.62 -1.78 -6.14
CA LEU A 106 -17.57 -1.29 -4.76
C LEU A 106 -17.51 0.24 -4.69
N ILE A 107 -16.72 0.89 -5.55
CA ILE A 107 -16.62 2.35 -5.63
C ILE A 107 -17.99 2.95 -5.97
N ASN A 108 -18.65 2.40 -6.99
CA ASN A 108 -19.96 2.87 -7.41
C ASN A 108 -21.03 2.66 -6.32
N LEU A 109 -20.96 1.55 -5.59
CA LEU A 109 -21.87 1.24 -4.49
C LEU A 109 -21.67 2.20 -3.32
N ALA A 110 -20.41 2.44 -2.92
CA ALA A 110 -20.07 3.38 -1.85
C ALA A 110 -20.52 4.81 -2.19
N ALA A 111 -20.31 5.26 -3.43
CA ALA A 111 -20.72 6.57 -3.89
C ALA A 111 -22.26 6.74 -3.82
N ARG A 112 -23.03 5.75 -4.27
CA ARG A 112 -24.50 5.78 -4.22
C ARG A 112 -25.05 5.85 -2.80
N ASN A 113 -24.37 5.20 -1.85
CA ASN A 113 -24.79 5.15 -0.46
C ASN A 113 -24.13 6.25 0.42
N SER A 114 -23.33 7.14 -0.18
CA SER A 114 -22.56 8.18 0.53
C SER A 114 -21.62 7.60 1.61
N LEU A 115 -21.12 6.39 1.39
CA LEU A 115 -20.21 5.68 2.29
C LEU A 115 -18.75 5.90 1.88
N ARG A 116 -17.83 5.62 2.80
CA ARG A 116 -16.40 5.74 2.60
C ARG A 116 -15.77 4.35 2.51
N ILE A 117 -14.90 4.18 1.53
CA ILE A 117 -13.98 3.05 1.44
C ILE A 117 -12.58 3.60 1.69
N MET A 118 -11.78 2.90 2.47
CA MET A 118 -10.36 3.14 2.65
C MET A 118 -9.62 1.82 2.53
N VAL A 119 -8.58 1.79 1.71
CA VAL A 119 -7.74 0.61 1.52
C VAL A 119 -6.51 0.71 2.42
N ASP A 120 -6.18 -0.37 3.14
CA ASP A 120 -5.01 -0.44 4.04
C ASP A 120 -3.70 -0.35 3.25
N HIS A 121 -3.35 0.87 2.88
CA HIS A 121 -2.05 1.23 2.33
C HIS A 121 -1.18 1.87 3.42
N THR A 122 -0.97 1.14 4.52
CA THR A 122 -0.29 1.62 5.75
C THR A 122 1.00 2.39 5.48
N PHE A 123 1.80 1.99 4.46
CA PHE A 123 3.07 2.67 4.16
C PHE A 123 2.90 4.15 3.79
N LEU A 124 1.76 4.57 3.24
CA LEU A 124 1.47 5.96 2.90
C LEU A 124 1.43 6.87 4.14
N PHE A 125 1.16 6.28 5.30
CA PHE A 125 1.08 6.99 6.58
C PHE A 125 2.39 7.00 7.37
N THR A 126 3.43 6.33 6.86
CA THR A 126 4.77 6.38 7.47
C THR A 126 5.35 7.78 7.36
N ALA A 127 6.11 8.20 8.38
CA ALA A 127 6.80 9.48 8.37
C ALA A 127 7.81 9.60 7.20
N ALA A 128 8.39 8.46 6.77
CA ALA A 128 9.30 8.42 5.62
C ALA A 128 8.58 8.80 4.32
N VAL A 129 7.45 8.15 3.99
CA VAL A 129 6.70 8.43 2.75
C VAL A 129 6.14 9.86 2.77
N LYS A 130 5.59 10.32 3.90
CA LYS A 130 5.15 11.71 4.06
C LYS A 130 6.29 12.71 3.80
N LYS A 131 7.49 12.43 4.32
CA LYS A 131 8.67 13.28 4.10
C LYS A 131 9.13 13.27 2.65
N ILE A 132 9.14 12.10 2.01
CA ILE A 132 9.49 11.97 0.58
C ILE A 132 8.50 12.76 -0.28
N LYS A 133 7.19 12.62 -0.02
CA LYS A 133 6.13 13.39 -0.70
C LYS A 133 6.37 14.90 -0.58
N GLN A 134 6.67 15.37 0.63
CA GLN A 134 7.00 16.78 0.87
C GLN A 134 8.20 17.24 0.02
N LEU A 135 9.31 16.44 0.00
CA LEU A 135 10.52 16.78 -0.74
C LEU A 135 10.34 16.79 -2.27
N LEU A 136 9.40 15.99 -2.78
CA LEU A 136 9.01 16.04 -4.19
C LEU A 136 8.17 17.29 -4.47
N HIS A 137 7.17 17.56 -3.63
CA HIS A 137 6.23 18.67 -3.81
C HIS A 137 6.90 20.05 -3.66
N ASP A 138 7.84 20.22 -2.70
CA ASP A 138 8.57 21.48 -2.51
C ASP A 138 9.71 21.70 -3.51
N GLY A 139 9.90 20.75 -4.45
CA GLY A 139 10.91 20.80 -5.49
C GLY A 139 12.33 20.63 -5.03
N THR A 140 12.56 20.13 -3.80
CA THR A 140 13.90 19.83 -3.25
C THR A 140 14.66 18.81 -4.10
N LEU A 141 13.97 17.75 -4.58
CA LEU A 141 14.55 16.74 -5.45
C LEU A 141 14.63 17.21 -6.93
N GLY A 142 13.86 18.21 -7.30
CA GLY A 142 13.68 18.66 -8.70
C GLY A 142 12.77 17.70 -9.50
N LYS A 143 12.84 17.73 -10.83
CA LYS A 143 12.09 16.78 -11.69
C LYS A 143 12.51 15.36 -11.33
N LEU A 144 11.53 14.50 -11.07
CA LEU A 144 11.74 13.08 -10.83
C LEU A 144 12.23 12.40 -12.11
N TYR A 145 13.26 11.55 -11.99
CA TYR A 145 13.78 10.73 -13.07
C TYR A 145 13.41 9.28 -12.89
N TYR A 146 13.62 8.72 -11.68
CA TYR A 146 13.32 7.32 -11.41
C TYR A 146 12.94 7.07 -9.96
N TYR A 147 12.21 5.99 -9.77
CA TYR A 147 11.93 5.33 -8.49
C TYR A 147 12.35 3.87 -8.62
N ASP A 148 13.19 3.37 -7.72
CA ASP A 148 13.67 1.97 -7.73
C ASP A 148 13.54 1.38 -6.33
N SER A 149 12.70 0.36 -6.16
CA SER A 149 12.47 -0.29 -4.88
C SER A 149 12.83 -1.77 -4.91
N THR A 150 13.37 -2.23 -3.78
CA THR A 150 13.62 -3.64 -3.48
C THR A 150 12.91 -4.01 -2.19
N ARG A 151 11.94 -4.93 -2.28
CA ARG A 151 11.18 -5.48 -1.16
C ARG A 151 11.28 -6.99 -1.19
N VAL A 152 12.28 -7.52 -0.51
CA VAL A 152 12.62 -8.94 -0.55
C VAL A 152 12.88 -9.50 0.84
N ASN A 153 12.54 -10.75 1.05
CA ASN A 153 12.78 -11.51 2.29
C ASN A 153 12.64 -13.01 2.03
N LEU A 154 13.13 -13.84 2.94
CA LEU A 154 12.67 -15.23 3.03
C LEU A 154 11.32 -15.19 3.75
N GLY A 155 10.23 -15.10 2.96
CA GLY A 155 8.90 -14.78 3.44
C GLY A 155 8.02 -16.00 3.71
N LEU A 156 6.80 -15.71 4.15
CA LEU A 156 5.70 -16.67 4.15
C LEU A 156 5.17 -16.75 2.71
N PHE A 157 5.33 -17.91 2.08
CA PHE A 157 4.75 -18.19 0.77
C PHE A 157 3.23 -18.19 0.89
N GLN A 158 2.58 -17.33 0.17
CA GLN A 158 1.12 -17.34 0.09
C GLN A 158 0.65 -18.53 -0.75
N HIS A 159 -0.55 -19.02 -0.46
CA HIS A 159 -1.12 -20.17 -1.16
C HIS A 159 -2.18 -19.78 -2.18
N ASP A 160 -2.56 -18.52 -2.20
CA ASP A 160 -3.68 -17.96 -2.96
C ASP A 160 -3.28 -16.85 -3.94
N VAL A 161 -2.08 -16.27 -3.77
CA VAL A 161 -1.55 -15.21 -4.64
C VAL A 161 -0.06 -15.39 -4.90
N ASN A 162 0.46 -14.78 -5.96
CA ASN A 162 1.89 -14.71 -6.24
C ASN A 162 2.57 -13.56 -5.49
N VAL A 163 3.91 -13.50 -5.56
CA VAL A 163 4.72 -12.48 -4.88
C VAL A 163 4.37 -11.05 -5.31
N VAL A 164 3.88 -10.86 -6.53
CA VAL A 164 3.46 -9.55 -7.05
C VAL A 164 2.23 -9.06 -6.27
N TRP A 165 1.20 -9.89 -6.13
CA TRP A 165 -0.03 -9.54 -5.42
C TRP A 165 0.16 -9.45 -3.89
N ASP A 166 1.16 -10.13 -3.33
CA ASP A 166 1.45 -10.04 -1.90
C ASP A 166 2.31 -8.81 -1.54
N LEU A 167 3.44 -8.62 -2.21
CA LEU A 167 4.43 -7.61 -1.83
C LEU A 167 4.33 -6.30 -2.61
N ALA A 168 4.06 -6.36 -3.93
CA ALA A 168 4.07 -5.16 -4.76
C ALA A 168 2.96 -4.14 -4.48
N PRO A 169 1.77 -4.47 -3.90
CA PRO A 169 0.76 -3.46 -3.58
C PRO A 169 1.29 -2.33 -2.71
N HIS A 170 2.24 -2.62 -1.81
CA HIS A 170 2.86 -1.60 -0.97
C HIS A 170 3.68 -0.59 -1.79
N ASP A 171 4.53 -1.09 -2.70
CA ASP A 171 5.38 -0.21 -3.52
C ASP A 171 4.56 0.48 -4.61
N LEU A 172 3.59 -0.21 -5.21
CA LEU A 172 2.70 0.37 -6.22
C LEU A 172 1.83 1.50 -5.64
N SER A 173 1.32 1.33 -4.41
CA SER A 173 0.57 2.40 -3.73
C SER A 173 1.45 3.61 -3.40
N ILE A 174 2.72 3.38 -3.01
CA ILE A 174 3.69 4.46 -2.78
C ILE A 174 4.01 5.18 -4.08
N ILE A 175 4.25 4.45 -5.17
CA ILE A 175 4.49 5.00 -6.51
C ILE A 175 3.32 5.87 -6.96
N ASP A 176 2.09 5.35 -6.89
CA ASP A 176 0.85 6.07 -7.21
C ASP A 176 0.73 7.38 -6.40
N HIS A 177 0.98 7.30 -5.10
CA HIS A 177 0.91 8.44 -4.20
C HIS A 177 2.00 9.49 -4.46
N LEU A 178 3.22 9.10 -4.82
CA LEU A 178 4.36 10.01 -4.98
C LEU A 178 4.43 10.62 -6.37
N ILE A 179 4.12 9.87 -7.43
CA ILE A 179 4.25 10.30 -8.82
C ILE A 179 3.02 11.08 -9.30
N GLU A 180 1.82 10.76 -8.80
CA GLU A 180 0.56 11.44 -9.12
C GLU A 180 0.23 11.44 -10.63
N GLN A 181 0.67 10.42 -11.35
CA GLN A 181 0.41 10.17 -12.76
C GLN A 181 0.16 8.67 -12.93
N ASP A 182 -0.75 8.32 -13.84
CA ASP A 182 -0.94 6.91 -14.20
C ASP A 182 0.22 6.45 -15.09
N PRO A 183 0.77 5.25 -14.87
CA PRO A 183 1.74 4.66 -15.79
C PRO A 183 1.07 4.35 -17.14
N GLU A 184 1.80 4.54 -18.23
CA GLU A 184 1.33 4.21 -19.57
C GLU A 184 1.40 2.71 -19.83
N GLU A 185 2.51 2.08 -19.42
CA GLU A 185 2.80 0.68 -19.65
C GLU A 185 3.52 0.03 -18.46
N ILE A 186 3.30 -1.27 -18.29
CA ILE A 186 3.99 -2.09 -17.31
C ILE A 186 4.66 -3.28 -18.01
N VAL A 187 5.90 -3.54 -17.65
CA VAL A 187 6.66 -4.75 -17.97
C VAL A 187 6.93 -5.51 -16.68
N ALA A 188 6.56 -6.79 -16.63
CA ALA A 188 6.86 -7.64 -15.50
C ALA A 188 7.47 -8.98 -15.95
N THR A 189 8.57 -9.36 -15.30
CA THR A 189 9.21 -10.66 -15.47
C THR A 189 9.31 -11.36 -14.12
N GLY A 190 9.16 -12.67 -14.12
CA GLY A 190 9.19 -13.45 -12.88
C GLY A 190 9.35 -14.93 -13.15
N GLN A 191 9.54 -15.68 -12.08
CA GLN A 191 9.70 -17.13 -12.16
C GLN A 191 9.07 -17.80 -10.94
N THR A 192 8.57 -19.00 -11.17
CA THR A 192 8.00 -19.92 -10.19
C THR A 192 9.01 -20.99 -9.85
N HIS A 193 9.30 -21.21 -8.57
CA HIS A 193 10.22 -22.27 -8.12
C HIS A 193 9.56 -23.28 -7.18
N LEU A 194 8.65 -22.88 -6.31
CA LEU A 194 8.21 -23.73 -5.20
C LEU A 194 6.72 -24.12 -5.24
N ASN A 195 5.79 -23.19 -5.23
CA ASN A 195 4.36 -23.45 -4.96
C ASN A 195 3.41 -23.24 -6.14
N GLY A 196 3.93 -23.12 -7.37
CA GLY A 196 3.10 -22.90 -8.56
C GLY A 196 2.78 -21.44 -8.87
N PHE A 197 3.13 -20.50 -7.97
CA PHE A 197 3.04 -19.06 -8.16
C PHE A 197 4.43 -18.45 -8.31
N GLU A 198 4.54 -17.30 -8.98
CA GLU A 198 5.79 -16.57 -9.07
C GLU A 198 6.23 -16.17 -7.64
N ASP A 199 7.44 -16.55 -7.29
CA ASP A 199 8.08 -16.28 -6.00
C ASP A 199 9.23 -15.26 -6.11
N VAL A 200 9.63 -14.93 -7.34
CA VAL A 200 10.55 -13.85 -7.70
C VAL A 200 9.96 -13.07 -8.87
N ALA A 201 9.86 -11.75 -8.75
CA ALA A 201 9.38 -10.91 -9.85
C ALA A 201 10.03 -9.51 -9.85
N PHE A 202 10.17 -8.96 -11.05
CA PHE A 202 10.65 -7.62 -11.34
C PHE A 202 9.62 -6.90 -12.18
N ILE A 203 9.22 -5.70 -11.77
CA ILE A 203 8.17 -4.91 -12.41
C ILE A 203 8.78 -3.56 -12.80
N THR A 204 8.59 -3.14 -14.04
CA THR A 204 8.97 -1.81 -14.52
C THR A 204 7.74 -1.08 -15.01
N LEU A 205 7.54 0.15 -14.53
CA LEU A 205 6.44 1.04 -14.91
C LEU A 205 7.01 2.21 -15.70
N TYR A 206 6.42 2.51 -16.83
CA TYR A 206 6.77 3.65 -17.67
C TYR A 206 5.70 4.73 -17.54
N PHE A 207 6.15 5.95 -17.23
CA PHE A 207 5.27 7.10 -17.03
C PHE A 207 5.44 8.14 -18.14
N PRO A 208 4.46 9.01 -18.34
CA PRO A 208 4.64 10.20 -19.13
C PRO A 208 5.89 10.99 -18.68
N ASP A 209 6.43 11.83 -19.55
CA ASP A 209 7.60 12.68 -19.27
C ASP A 209 8.92 11.93 -18.96
N GLY A 210 8.98 10.64 -19.25
CA GLY A 210 10.19 9.81 -19.13
C GLY A 210 10.56 9.42 -17.71
N VAL A 211 9.63 9.47 -16.77
CA VAL A 211 9.81 8.88 -15.44
C VAL A 211 9.70 7.36 -15.57
N ILE A 212 10.57 6.63 -14.88
CA ILE A 212 10.55 5.17 -14.81
C ILE A 212 10.52 4.72 -13.35
N ALA A 213 9.68 3.73 -13.02
CA ALA A 213 9.72 3.08 -11.74
C ALA A 213 10.03 1.59 -11.89
N HIS A 214 10.82 1.05 -10.96
CA HIS A 214 11.18 -0.35 -10.89
C HIS A 214 10.89 -0.91 -9.50
N VAL A 215 10.32 -2.11 -9.45
CA VAL A 215 9.96 -2.82 -8.21
C VAL A 215 10.49 -4.24 -8.28
N ASN A 216 11.37 -4.60 -7.35
CA ASN A 216 11.86 -5.95 -7.15
C ASN A 216 11.17 -6.57 -5.93
N VAL A 217 10.39 -7.63 -6.15
CA VAL A 217 9.71 -8.39 -5.11
C VAL A 217 10.13 -9.86 -5.13
N ASN A 218 10.44 -10.41 -3.96
CA ASN A 218 11.02 -11.73 -3.89
C ASN A 218 10.80 -12.38 -2.52
N TRP A 219 10.31 -13.63 -2.48
CA TRP A 219 10.17 -14.42 -1.24
C TRP A 219 11.40 -15.29 -0.94
N LEU A 220 12.37 -15.40 -1.87
CA LEU A 220 13.53 -16.30 -1.79
C LEU A 220 14.83 -15.58 -1.41
N SER A 221 14.77 -14.36 -0.90
CA SER A 221 15.97 -13.63 -0.50
C SER A 221 16.51 -14.12 0.86
N PRO A 222 17.84 -14.37 0.97
CA PRO A 222 18.45 -14.80 2.22
C PRO A 222 18.45 -13.70 3.29
N VAL A 223 18.23 -12.46 2.90
CA VAL A 223 18.16 -11.28 3.79
C VAL A 223 16.88 -10.49 3.50
N LYS A 224 16.33 -9.88 4.56
CA LYS A 224 15.23 -8.93 4.39
C LYS A 224 15.78 -7.59 3.94
N VAL A 225 15.32 -7.10 2.79
CA VAL A 225 15.65 -5.76 2.27
C VAL A 225 14.36 -5.00 1.98
N ARG A 226 14.33 -3.74 2.40
CA ARG A 226 13.29 -2.76 2.05
C ARG A 226 13.97 -1.43 1.77
N THR A 227 14.48 -1.28 0.57
CA THR A 227 15.25 -0.10 0.17
C THR A 227 14.66 0.51 -1.09
N THR A 228 14.54 1.82 -1.09
CA THR A 228 14.06 2.59 -2.24
C THR A 228 15.08 3.67 -2.58
N LEU A 229 15.41 3.77 -3.86
CA LEU A 229 16.22 4.83 -4.44
C LEU A 229 15.32 5.76 -5.27
N ILE A 230 15.45 7.06 -5.06
CA ILE A 230 14.71 8.06 -5.82
C ILE A 230 15.70 9.04 -6.41
N GLY A 231 15.73 9.12 -7.75
CA GLY A 231 16.60 10.05 -8.46
C GLY A 231 15.84 11.25 -8.97
N GLY A 232 16.22 12.43 -8.56
CA GLY A 232 15.71 13.69 -9.06
C GLY A 232 16.79 14.53 -9.73
N ALA A 233 16.36 15.53 -10.51
CA ALA A 233 17.27 16.42 -11.25
C ALA A 233 18.19 17.24 -10.35
N LYS A 234 17.77 17.53 -9.13
CA LYS A 234 18.56 18.34 -8.18
C LYS A 234 19.25 17.49 -7.12
N LYS A 235 18.57 16.49 -6.56
CA LYS A 235 19.07 15.65 -5.48
C LYS A 235 18.60 14.21 -5.65
N MET A 236 19.26 13.30 -4.96
CA MET A 236 18.93 11.89 -4.92
C MET A 236 18.61 11.49 -3.47
N LEU A 237 17.80 10.47 -3.31
CA LEU A 237 17.33 10.00 -2.02
C LEU A 237 17.48 8.49 -1.92
N VAL A 238 17.87 8.03 -0.72
CA VAL A 238 17.83 6.62 -0.32
C VAL A 238 16.88 6.52 0.87
N TRP A 239 15.87 5.67 0.76
CA TRP A 239 15.01 5.26 1.86
C TRP A 239 15.27 3.80 2.19
N ASN A 240 15.72 3.51 3.40
CA ASN A 240 15.83 2.17 3.95
C ASN A 240 14.83 2.04 5.10
N ASP A 241 13.72 1.30 4.87
CA ASP A 241 12.65 1.16 5.86
C ASP A 241 13.06 0.35 7.10
N LEU A 242 14.10 -0.46 7.00
CA LEU A 242 14.59 -1.29 8.10
C LEU A 242 15.54 -0.55 9.05
N GLU A 243 16.06 0.61 8.66
CA GLU A 243 16.85 1.45 9.54
C GLU A 243 15.99 2.06 10.66
N ALA A 244 16.55 2.13 11.88
CA ALA A 244 15.87 2.72 13.01
C ALA A 244 15.82 4.25 12.92
N ASP A 245 16.96 4.87 12.71
CA ASP A 245 17.13 6.31 12.90
C ASP A 245 17.33 7.08 11.59
N GLU A 246 18.10 6.55 10.63
CA GLU A 246 18.46 7.22 9.38
C GLU A 246 17.71 6.66 8.17
N LYS A 247 16.40 6.46 8.31
CA LYS A 247 15.58 5.82 7.27
C LYS A 247 15.64 6.52 5.93
N VAL A 248 15.71 7.84 5.91
CA VAL A 248 15.73 8.65 4.69
C VAL A 248 17.03 9.48 4.66
N ARG A 249 17.83 9.30 3.62
CA ARG A 249 19.06 10.04 3.38
C ARG A 249 18.95 10.78 2.06
N ILE A 250 19.21 12.08 2.07
CA ILE A 250 19.19 12.92 0.87
C ILE A 250 20.61 13.31 0.53
N TYR A 251 20.98 13.10 -0.73
CA TYR A 251 22.30 13.37 -1.27
C TYR A 251 22.24 14.54 -2.24
N ASP A 252 23.03 15.58 -2.00
CA ASP A 252 23.24 16.64 -2.98
C ASP A 252 24.23 16.15 -4.04
N LYS A 253 23.81 15.19 -4.81
CA LYS A 253 24.54 14.62 -5.94
C LYS A 253 23.72 14.80 -7.21
N GLY A 254 24.41 15.02 -8.31
CA GLY A 254 23.76 15.20 -9.60
C GLY A 254 24.77 15.34 -10.73
N VAL A 255 24.24 15.45 -11.93
CA VAL A 255 25.03 15.65 -13.15
C VAL A 255 24.76 17.07 -13.65
N GLN A 256 25.82 17.85 -13.89
CA GLN A 256 25.73 19.17 -14.51
C GLN A 256 26.28 19.09 -15.93
N ILE A 257 25.41 19.39 -16.91
CA ILE A 257 25.80 19.52 -18.30
C ILE A 257 26.03 21.00 -18.55
N THR A 258 27.31 21.41 -18.68
CA THR A 258 27.73 22.82 -18.77
C THR A 258 27.71 23.38 -20.18
N SER A 259 27.63 22.54 -21.24
CA SER A 259 27.47 22.97 -22.63
C SER A 259 27.00 21.83 -23.55
N ARG A 260 26.44 22.20 -24.75
CA ARG A 260 26.14 21.22 -25.80
C ARG A 260 27.38 20.44 -26.30
N GLU A 261 28.54 21.08 -26.31
CA GLU A 261 29.79 20.43 -26.64
C GLU A 261 30.25 19.46 -25.55
N GLY A 262 29.97 19.73 -24.26
CA GLY A 262 30.20 18.82 -23.15
C GLY A 262 29.46 17.49 -23.26
N MET A 263 28.30 17.44 -23.91
CA MET A 263 27.58 16.17 -24.20
C MET A 263 28.35 15.29 -25.19
N TYR A 264 29.03 15.88 -26.20
CA TYR A 264 29.81 15.13 -27.18
C TYR A 264 31.14 14.62 -26.62
N ASN A 265 31.70 15.34 -25.63
CA ASN A 265 33.03 15.03 -25.07
C ASN A 265 32.97 14.26 -23.73
N LEU A 266 31.77 13.77 -23.30
CA LEU A 266 31.61 13.08 -21.99
C LEU A 266 32.19 13.85 -20.79
N LEU A 267 32.33 15.17 -20.87
CA LEU A 267 32.72 16.01 -19.74
C LEU A 267 31.50 16.25 -18.83
N VAL A 268 31.13 15.18 -18.13
CA VAL A 268 30.09 15.18 -17.10
C VAL A 268 30.75 15.64 -15.81
N ASN A 269 30.39 16.83 -15.35
CA ASN A 269 30.78 17.26 -14.01
C ASN A 269 29.84 16.65 -13.00
N TYR A 270 30.39 15.73 -12.19
CA TYR A 270 29.68 15.21 -11.03
C TYR A 270 29.61 16.25 -9.94
N ARG A 271 28.41 16.68 -9.57
CA ARG A 271 28.17 17.46 -8.37
C ARG A 271 28.21 16.53 -7.17
N SER A 272 29.12 16.77 -6.22
CA SER A 272 29.17 16.08 -4.94
C SER A 272 29.04 17.13 -3.84
N GLY A 273 27.88 17.23 -3.24
CA GLY A 273 27.61 18.12 -2.11
C GLY A 273 27.36 17.30 -0.83
N ASP A 274 26.64 17.92 0.09
CA ASP A 274 26.37 17.36 1.40
C ASP A 274 25.33 16.19 1.33
N MET A 275 25.40 15.34 2.33
CA MET A 275 24.34 14.37 2.65
C MET A 275 23.67 14.81 3.95
N TRP A 276 22.34 14.73 4.01
CA TRP A 276 21.60 15.05 5.22
C TRP A 276 20.46 14.06 5.46
N VAL A 277 20.11 13.89 6.73
CA VAL A 277 19.09 13.00 7.23
C VAL A 277 17.98 13.86 7.87
N PRO A 278 16.75 13.86 7.30
CA PRO A 278 15.66 14.59 7.91
C PRO A 278 15.20 13.88 9.18
N LYS A 279 14.79 14.66 10.17
CA LYS A 279 14.06 14.13 11.33
C LYS A 279 12.71 13.57 10.87
N LEU A 280 12.40 12.35 11.28
CA LEU A 280 11.14 11.68 11.04
C LEU A 280 10.39 11.51 12.36
N ASP A 281 9.06 11.70 12.35
CA ASP A 281 8.23 11.44 13.50
C ASP A 281 8.13 9.94 13.76
N GLN A 282 8.23 9.56 15.03
CA GLN A 282 8.10 8.15 15.45
C GLN A 282 6.65 7.87 15.86
N VAL A 283 5.79 7.70 14.87
CA VAL A 283 4.38 7.37 15.06
C VAL A 283 4.06 6.07 14.34
N GLU A 284 3.22 5.23 14.95
CA GLU A 284 2.76 4.00 14.29
C GLU A 284 1.84 4.33 13.11
N ALA A 285 2.27 3.94 11.90
CA ALA A 285 1.58 4.29 10.67
C ALA A 285 0.13 3.81 10.63
N LEU A 286 -0.15 2.57 11.07
CA LEU A 286 -1.50 2.02 11.12
C LEU A 286 -2.43 2.81 12.07
N ARG A 287 -1.90 3.30 13.18
CA ARG A 287 -2.68 4.16 14.08
C ARG A 287 -3.06 5.48 13.42
N VAL A 288 -2.10 6.10 12.71
CA VAL A 288 -2.35 7.35 11.96
C VAL A 288 -3.38 7.11 10.86
N GLU A 289 -3.27 6.00 10.15
CA GLU A 289 -4.19 5.59 9.11
C GLU A 289 -5.62 5.41 9.62
N LEU A 290 -5.80 4.63 10.67
CA LEU A 290 -7.12 4.38 11.25
C LEU A 290 -7.73 5.64 11.88
N SER A 291 -6.92 6.49 12.54
CA SER A 291 -7.38 7.80 13.02
C SER A 291 -7.86 8.68 11.85
N TYR A 292 -7.10 8.71 10.75
CA TYR A 292 -7.49 9.45 9.54
C TYR A 292 -8.80 8.93 8.93
N PHE A 293 -9.03 7.60 8.97
CA PHE A 293 -10.29 7.04 8.49
C PHE A 293 -11.48 7.48 9.36
N VAL A 294 -11.33 7.46 10.69
CA VAL A 294 -12.33 7.97 11.62
C VAL A 294 -12.64 9.46 11.36
N ASP A 295 -11.61 10.27 11.13
CA ASP A 295 -11.76 11.68 10.76
C ASP A 295 -12.52 11.85 9.45
N CYS A 296 -12.18 11.07 8.42
CA CYS A 296 -12.87 11.11 7.13
C CYS A 296 -14.36 10.75 7.26
N ILE A 297 -14.71 9.75 8.05
CA ILE A 297 -16.11 9.38 8.31
C ILE A 297 -16.83 10.53 9.05
N THR A 298 -16.24 11.02 10.12
CA THR A 298 -16.86 12.04 10.98
C THR A 298 -17.07 13.36 10.25
N GLN A 299 -16.12 13.75 9.40
CA GLN A 299 -16.15 15.01 8.64
C GLN A 299 -16.80 14.86 7.27
N GLY A 300 -17.21 13.66 6.87
CA GLY A 300 -17.77 13.39 5.55
C GLY A 300 -16.77 13.54 4.39
N GLN A 301 -15.47 13.47 4.66
CA GLN A 301 -14.41 13.59 3.67
C GLN A 301 -14.11 12.24 3.00
N THR A 302 -13.57 12.30 1.78
CA THR A 302 -13.07 11.11 1.08
C THR A 302 -11.61 10.87 1.45
N PRO A 303 -11.23 9.65 1.89
CA PRO A 303 -9.83 9.33 2.13
C PRO A 303 -8.98 9.46 0.86
N PHE A 304 -7.72 9.88 0.97
CA PHE A 304 -6.83 9.96 -0.20
C PHE A 304 -6.40 8.57 -0.71
N ASN A 305 -6.44 7.54 0.17
CA ASN A 305 -6.25 6.12 -0.16
C ASN A 305 -7.59 5.39 -0.23
N ASP A 306 -8.55 6.00 -0.91
CA ASP A 306 -9.91 5.47 -1.10
C ASP A 306 -9.96 4.30 -2.10
N GLY A 307 -11.17 3.86 -2.44
CA GLY A 307 -11.38 2.80 -3.42
C GLY A 307 -10.81 3.16 -4.81
N VAL A 308 -10.76 4.45 -5.20
CA VAL A 308 -10.19 4.87 -6.50
C VAL A 308 -8.67 4.70 -6.49
N ALA A 309 -8.01 5.08 -5.42
CA ALA A 309 -6.57 4.79 -5.23
C ALA A 309 -6.31 3.27 -5.21
N GLY A 310 -7.15 2.50 -4.52
CA GLY A 310 -7.09 1.04 -4.53
C GLY A 310 -7.28 0.44 -5.92
N LEU A 311 -8.21 0.96 -6.72
CA LEU A 311 -8.44 0.54 -8.11
C LEU A 311 -7.20 0.77 -8.99
N ARG A 312 -6.52 1.92 -8.87
CA ARG A 312 -5.28 2.16 -9.63
C ARG A 312 -4.20 1.12 -9.30
N VAL A 313 -4.05 0.77 -8.04
CA VAL A 313 -3.12 -0.31 -7.63
C VAL A 313 -3.54 -1.67 -8.21
N VAL A 314 -4.83 -2.01 -8.19
CA VAL A 314 -5.34 -3.27 -8.76
C VAL A 314 -5.11 -3.31 -10.29
N ARG A 315 -5.32 -2.21 -11.01
CA ARG A 315 -5.02 -2.12 -12.45
C ARG A 315 -3.54 -2.39 -12.74
N MET A 316 -2.64 -1.81 -11.96
CA MET A 316 -1.19 -2.07 -12.09
C MET A 316 -0.86 -3.54 -11.80
N LEU A 317 -1.48 -4.17 -10.79
CA LEU A 317 -1.28 -5.59 -10.48
C LEU A 317 -1.78 -6.50 -11.60
N GLU A 318 -2.95 -6.23 -12.17
CA GLU A 318 -3.47 -6.98 -13.31
C GLU A 318 -2.59 -6.82 -14.57
N ALA A 319 -2.12 -5.60 -14.85
CA ALA A 319 -1.21 -5.35 -15.96
C ALA A 319 0.12 -6.10 -15.76
N ALA A 320 0.69 -6.08 -14.56
CA ALA A 320 1.88 -6.86 -14.21
C ALA A 320 1.64 -8.38 -14.41
N ASN A 321 0.51 -8.92 -13.97
CA ASN A 321 0.17 -10.33 -14.20
C ASN A 321 0.05 -10.66 -15.69
N ARG A 322 -0.62 -9.80 -16.49
CA ARG A 322 -0.69 -10.00 -17.95
C ARG A 322 0.70 -10.01 -18.58
N SER A 323 1.59 -9.12 -18.16
CA SER A 323 2.97 -9.06 -18.64
C SER A 323 3.78 -10.31 -18.25
N LEU A 324 3.64 -10.80 -16.99
CA LEU A 324 4.27 -12.06 -16.54
C LEU A 324 3.86 -13.24 -17.43
N GLN A 325 2.56 -13.40 -17.71
CA GLN A 325 2.04 -14.46 -18.58
C GLN A 325 2.57 -14.35 -20.00
N GLN A 326 2.90 -13.17 -20.47
CA GLN A 326 3.49 -12.88 -21.78
C GLN A 326 5.02 -12.78 -21.75
N ARG A 327 5.67 -13.22 -20.66
CA ARG A 327 7.13 -13.23 -20.47
C ARG A 327 7.79 -11.85 -20.64
N GLY A 328 7.17 -10.82 -20.10
CA GLY A 328 7.76 -9.48 -20.07
C GLY A 328 7.39 -8.60 -21.27
N VAL A 329 6.32 -8.91 -21.98
CA VAL A 329 5.76 -7.96 -22.97
C VAL A 329 5.18 -6.76 -22.25
N ALA A 330 5.43 -5.55 -22.76
CA ALA A 330 4.83 -4.33 -22.26
C ALA A 330 3.29 -4.36 -22.40
N VAL A 331 2.59 -4.04 -21.33
CA VAL A 331 1.12 -4.08 -21.25
C VAL A 331 0.62 -2.70 -20.81
N PRO A 332 -0.36 -2.10 -21.50
CA PRO A 332 -0.99 -0.87 -21.05
C PRO A 332 -1.78 -1.09 -19.74
N VAL A 333 -1.86 -0.04 -18.93
CA VAL A 333 -2.51 -0.05 -17.60
C VAL A 333 -3.97 0.38 -17.68
#